data_5c91609344511ffa9e9d129302024558
#
_entry.id   5c91609344511ffa9e9d129302024558
#
_cell.length_a   1.000
_cell.length_b   1.000
_cell.length_c   1.000
_cell.angle_alpha   90.00
_cell.angle_beta   90.00
_cell.angle_gamma   90.00
#
_symmetry.space_group_name_H-M   'P 1'
#
loop_
_entity.id
_entity.type
_entity.pdbx_description
1 polymer ?
#
loop_
_entity_poly.entity_id
_entity_poly.type
_entity_poly.pdbx_seq_one_letter_code
_entity_poly.pdbx_strand_id
1 'polypeptide(L)'
;MKLAEAFAPLVDLVYPPRCPSCGEGIAAQEGLCTPCWSELVFPGEPACALCQRPFGSDLPTGSVCAPCLASPPRHDGIAAGTLYNEASRKLVLAFKHGRRIALAPMLARMAAARLPELDGEWLVVPVPLHRWRLWRRGFNQSALLAKEIAGLRGQRLLVDALVRRKATPMLGGLGRAARARALSGAIAVNPRRVAQVRGARIVLVDDVITSGATTDASVRALRRAGAERVIVACFARVLDKAL
;
A
#
# COMPACT_ATOMS: atom_id res chain seq x y z
N MET A 1 -16.90 12.27 -22.60
CA MET A 1 -15.60 12.97 -22.64
C MET A 1 -15.60 13.98 -21.51
N LYS A 2 -14.75 13.82 -20.52
CA LYS A 2 -14.67 14.76 -19.39
C LYS A 2 -13.94 16.00 -19.85
N LEU A 3 -14.40 17.19 -19.48
CA LEU A 3 -13.76 18.48 -19.81
C LEU A 3 -12.23 18.45 -19.60
N ALA A 4 -11.74 17.71 -18.62
CA ALA A 4 -10.33 17.53 -18.36
C ALA A 4 -9.52 16.92 -19.53
N GLU A 5 -10.12 16.04 -20.33
CA GLU A 5 -9.46 15.41 -21.48
C GLU A 5 -9.31 16.39 -22.68
N ALA A 6 -10.25 17.32 -22.82
CA ALA A 6 -10.20 18.34 -23.87
C ALA A 6 -9.07 19.38 -23.64
N PHE A 7 -8.70 19.63 -22.39
CA PHE A 7 -7.64 20.58 -22.02
C PHE A 7 -6.26 19.93 -21.83
N ALA A 8 -6.16 18.59 -21.89
CA ALA A 8 -4.91 17.87 -21.69
C ALA A 8 -3.77 18.37 -22.62
N PRO A 9 -3.97 18.60 -23.95
CA PRO A 9 -2.90 19.09 -24.82
C PRO A 9 -2.40 20.48 -24.43
N LEU A 10 -3.26 21.36 -23.94
CA LEU A 10 -2.88 22.71 -23.52
C LEU A 10 -2.09 22.66 -22.20
N VAL A 11 -2.49 21.75 -21.28
CA VAL A 11 -1.75 21.50 -20.04
C VAL A 11 -0.37 20.94 -20.36
N ASP A 12 -0.26 19.98 -21.27
CA ASP A 12 1.00 19.35 -21.65
C ASP A 12 1.95 20.32 -22.38
N LEU A 13 1.41 21.32 -23.06
CA LEU A 13 2.21 22.39 -23.69
C LEU A 13 2.87 23.28 -22.62
N VAL A 14 2.15 23.63 -21.56
CA VAL A 14 2.64 24.51 -20.46
C VAL A 14 3.44 23.73 -19.41
N TYR A 15 3.03 22.50 -19.14
CA TYR A 15 3.64 21.57 -18.18
C TYR A 15 3.93 20.25 -18.88
N PRO A 16 5.01 20.16 -19.67
CA PRO A 16 5.34 18.94 -20.40
C PRO A 16 5.49 17.76 -19.45
N PRO A 17 4.93 16.58 -19.79
CA PRO A 17 5.02 15.39 -18.98
C PRO A 17 6.47 15.00 -18.69
N ARG A 18 6.80 14.81 -17.42
CA ARG A 18 8.15 14.44 -16.97
C ARG A 18 8.13 13.24 -16.04
N CYS A 19 9.11 12.37 -16.23
CA CYS A 19 9.32 11.23 -15.35
C CYS A 19 9.50 11.70 -13.90
N PRO A 20 8.68 11.24 -12.95
CA PRO A 20 8.77 11.69 -11.57
C PRO A 20 10.01 11.18 -10.84
N SER A 21 10.76 10.24 -11.41
CA SER A 21 11.99 9.69 -10.83
C SER A 21 13.24 10.47 -11.28
N CYS A 22 13.39 10.71 -12.60
CA CYS A 22 14.60 11.34 -13.16
C CYS A 22 14.38 12.71 -13.81
N GLY A 23 13.12 13.11 -14.06
CA GLY A 23 12.80 14.38 -14.72
C GLY A 23 12.83 14.34 -16.26
N GLU A 24 13.19 13.21 -16.87
CA GLU A 24 13.19 13.01 -18.33
C GLU A 24 11.78 13.17 -18.90
N GLY A 25 11.68 13.66 -20.17
CA GLY A 25 10.40 13.77 -20.87
C GLY A 25 9.74 12.40 -21.07
N ILE A 26 8.42 12.33 -20.90
CA ILE A 26 7.62 11.13 -21.12
C ILE A 26 6.38 11.44 -21.95
N ALA A 27 5.76 10.42 -22.51
CA ALA A 27 4.63 10.62 -23.44
C ALA A 27 3.32 11.06 -22.76
N ALA A 28 3.16 10.86 -21.46
CA ALA A 28 1.93 11.18 -20.72
C ALA A 28 2.24 11.62 -19.29
N GLN A 29 1.33 12.41 -18.68
CA GLN A 29 1.47 12.94 -17.32
C GLN A 29 1.59 11.86 -16.23
N GLU A 30 1.20 10.64 -16.53
CA GLU A 30 1.20 9.53 -15.60
C GLU A 30 2.10 8.39 -16.09
N GLY A 31 3.29 8.28 -15.54
CA GLY A 31 4.20 7.19 -15.92
C GLY A 31 5.64 7.41 -15.46
N LEU A 32 6.48 6.48 -15.85
CA LEU A 32 7.94 6.55 -15.75
C LEU A 32 8.53 6.43 -17.17
N CYS A 33 9.69 7.00 -17.38
CA CYS A 33 10.49 6.68 -18.57
C CYS A 33 10.94 5.22 -18.51
N THR A 34 11.23 4.63 -19.69
CA THR A 34 11.64 3.23 -19.79
C THR A 34 12.81 2.85 -18.88
N PRO A 35 13.90 3.65 -18.79
CA PRO A 35 14.98 3.32 -17.85
C PRO A 35 14.53 3.25 -16.39
N CYS A 36 13.74 4.24 -15.90
CA CYS A 36 13.27 4.23 -14.52
C CYS A 36 12.25 3.12 -14.23
N TRP A 37 11.48 2.72 -15.23
CA TRP A 37 10.57 1.58 -15.12
C TRP A 37 11.33 0.27 -14.99
N SER A 38 12.40 0.08 -15.80
CA SER A 38 13.23 -1.13 -15.78
C SER A 38 14.03 -1.31 -14.48
N GLU A 39 14.27 -0.22 -13.73
CA GLU A 39 14.88 -0.30 -12.40
C GLU A 39 13.94 -0.83 -11.31
N LEU A 40 12.62 -0.84 -11.55
CA LEU A 40 11.67 -1.37 -10.58
C LEU A 40 11.74 -2.89 -10.53
N VAL A 41 11.72 -3.43 -9.32
CA VAL A 41 11.68 -4.88 -9.10
C VAL A 41 10.25 -5.29 -8.77
N PHE A 42 9.66 -6.10 -9.62
CA PHE A 42 8.31 -6.62 -9.41
C PHE A 42 8.38 -7.98 -8.71
N PRO A 43 7.42 -8.27 -7.79
CA PRO A 43 7.31 -9.62 -7.24
C PRO A 43 7.06 -10.63 -8.37
N GLY A 44 7.96 -11.62 -8.52
CA GLY A 44 7.84 -12.70 -9.49
C GLY A 44 7.21 -13.96 -8.90
N GLU A 45 6.85 -14.89 -9.78
CA GLU A 45 6.46 -16.26 -9.42
C GLU A 45 7.65 -17.22 -9.64
N PRO A 46 7.76 -18.31 -8.90
CA PRO A 46 6.88 -18.73 -7.81
C PRO A 46 7.06 -17.85 -6.55
N ALA A 47 5.98 -17.64 -5.81
CA ALA A 47 5.97 -16.82 -4.61
C ALA A 47 5.20 -17.46 -3.46
N CYS A 48 5.51 -17.06 -2.24
CA CYS A 48 4.82 -17.51 -1.04
C CYS A 48 3.32 -17.16 -1.09
N ALA A 49 2.46 -18.15 -0.96
CA ALA A 49 1.00 -17.97 -0.99
C ALA A 49 0.47 -16.99 0.06
N LEU A 50 1.15 -16.87 1.22
CA LEU A 50 0.70 -15.98 2.30
C LEU A 50 1.26 -14.57 2.21
N CYS A 51 2.50 -14.41 1.75
CA CYS A 51 3.16 -13.12 1.84
C CYS A 51 3.76 -12.63 0.53
N GLN A 52 3.59 -13.36 -0.58
CA GLN A 52 4.13 -13.01 -1.90
C GLN A 52 5.66 -12.77 -1.91
N ARG A 53 6.41 -13.37 -0.99
CA ARG A 53 7.87 -13.40 -1.09
C ARG A 53 8.24 -14.27 -2.28
N PRO A 54 8.97 -13.77 -3.29
CA PRO A 54 9.46 -14.59 -4.38
C PRO A 54 10.37 -15.71 -3.86
N PHE A 55 10.28 -16.87 -4.47
CA PHE A 55 11.23 -17.96 -4.25
C PHE A 55 12.32 -17.93 -5.32
N GLY A 56 13.52 -18.38 -4.97
CA GLY A 56 14.66 -18.47 -5.89
C GLY A 56 14.69 -19.78 -6.72
N SER A 57 13.68 -20.64 -6.56
CA SER A 57 13.60 -21.95 -7.22
C SER A 57 12.15 -22.29 -7.55
N ASP A 58 11.97 -23.26 -8.45
CA ASP A 58 10.66 -23.78 -8.84
C ASP A 58 10.04 -24.54 -7.68
N LEU A 59 9.10 -23.89 -7.02
CA LEU A 59 8.27 -24.47 -5.96
C LEU A 59 6.83 -24.61 -6.44
N PRO A 60 6.09 -25.64 -5.97
CA PRO A 60 4.69 -25.79 -6.32
C PRO A 60 3.86 -24.57 -5.93
N THR A 61 2.81 -24.28 -6.71
CA THR A 61 1.80 -23.27 -6.38
C THR A 61 1.22 -23.55 -4.97
N GLY A 62 1.07 -22.51 -4.16
CA GLY A 62 0.60 -22.65 -2.79
C GLY A 62 1.71 -22.85 -1.75
N SER A 63 2.98 -22.96 -2.17
CA SER A 63 4.11 -23.04 -1.24
C SER A 63 4.16 -21.85 -0.29
N VAL A 64 4.57 -22.11 0.96
CA VAL A 64 4.65 -21.10 2.03
C VAL A 64 6.10 -20.98 2.49
N CYS A 65 6.61 -19.75 2.61
CA CYS A 65 7.99 -19.50 3.05
C CYS A 65 8.20 -19.81 4.54
N ALA A 66 9.40 -20.19 4.93
CA ALA A 66 9.76 -20.57 6.30
C ALA A 66 9.34 -19.52 7.36
N PRO A 67 9.51 -18.19 7.16
CA PRO A 67 8.99 -17.20 8.10
C PRO A 67 7.46 -17.26 8.31
N CYS A 68 6.69 -17.52 7.23
CA CYS A 68 5.24 -17.63 7.33
C CYS A 68 4.79 -18.97 7.96
N LEU A 69 5.55 -20.04 7.79
CA LEU A 69 5.32 -21.31 8.48
C LEU A 69 5.58 -21.17 10.00
N ALA A 70 6.70 -20.54 10.38
CA ALA A 70 7.06 -20.33 11.77
C ALA A 70 6.13 -19.33 12.50
N SER A 71 5.60 -18.33 11.78
CA SER A 71 4.70 -17.31 12.33
C SER A 71 3.68 -16.89 11.27
N PRO A 72 2.57 -17.62 11.13
CA PRO A 72 1.55 -17.32 10.16
C PRO A 72 1.02 -15.88 10.29
N PRO A 73 0.92 -15.13 9.19
CA PRO A 73 0.39 -13.78 9.22
C PRO A 73 -1.11 -13.79 9.56
N ARG A 74 -1.61 -12.70 10.11
CA ARG A 74 -3.04 -12.53 10.42
C ARG A 74 -3.87 -12.01 9.25
N HIS A 75 -3.21 -11.56 8.18
CA HIS A 75 -3.84 -11.18 6.92
C HIS A 75 -3.97 -12.41 6.01
N ASP A 76 -4.85 -12.32 5.02
CA ASP A 76 -5.14 -13.38 4.06
C ASP A 76 -4.39 -13.21 2.73
N GLY A 77 -3.35 -12.41 2.71
CA GLY A 77 -2.49 -12.15 1.56
C GLY A 77 -1.93 -10.73 1.55
N ILE A 78 -0.85 -10.53 0.78
CA ILE A 78 -0.27 -9.22 0.50
C ILE A 78 -0.19 -9.05 -1.02
N ALA A 79 -0.73 -7.94 -1.52
CA ALA A 79 -0.59 -7.48 -2.90
C ALA A 79 0.40 -6.31 -2.94
N ALA A 80 1.66 -6.58 -3.28
CA ALA A 80 2.68 -5.56 -3.39
C ALA A 80 2.94 -5.22 -4.86
N GLY A 81 2.83 -3.96 -5.24
CA GLY A 81 3.10 -3.49 -6.60
C GLY A 81 4.56 -3.68 -7.00
N THR A 82 5.49 -3.43 -6.07
CA THR A 82 6.93 -3.61 -6.28
C THR A 82 7.61 -4.16 -5.03
N LEU A 83 8.80 -4.71 -5.20
CA LEU A 83 9.76 -4.89 -4.10
C LEU A 83 10.51 -3.59 -3.85
N TYR A 84 10.83 -3.33 -2.57
CA TYR A 84 11.50 -2.10 -2.18
C TYR A 84 12.97 -2.12 -2.58
N ASN A 85 13.35 -1.23 -3.47
CA ASN A 85 14.72 -0.98 -3.91
C ASN A 85 14.96 0.54 -4.01
N GLU A 86 16.09 0.97 -4.55
CA GLU A 86 16.41 2.40 -4.66
C GLU A 86 15.44 3.14 -5.60
N ALA A 87 14.99 2.53 -6.69
CA ALA A 87 14.04 3.13 -7.62
C ALA A 87 12.67 3.35 -6.97
N SER A 88 12.10 2.31 -6.35
CA SER A 88 10.83 2.43 -5.62
C SER A 88 10.93 3.38 -4.42
N ARG A 89 12.11 3.43 -3.74
CA ARG A 89 12.39 4.37 -2.65
C ARG A 89 12.27 5.83 -3.11
N LYS A 90 12.84 6.20 -4.27
CA LYS A 90 12.74 7.55 -4.86
C LYS A 90 11.28 7.96 -5.03
N LEU A 91 10.44 7.08 -5.59
CA LEU A 91 9.00 7.32 -5.79
C LEU A 91 8.26 7.47 -4.45
N VAL A 92 8.54 6.60 -3.48
CA VAL A 92 7.95 6.67 -2.13
C VAL A 92 8.30 7.98 -1.44
N LEU A 93 9.55 8.42 -1.52
CA LEU A 93 9.98 9.68 -0.91
C LEU A 93 9.37 10.90 -1.61
N ALA A 94 9.30 10.90 -2.94
CA ALA A 94 8.64 11.94 -3.72
C ALA A 94 7.14 12.04 -3.35
N PHE A 95 6.47 10.91 -3.19
CA PHE A 95 5.08 10.83 -2.77
C PHE A 95 4.88 11.28 -1.31
N LYS A 96 5.77 10.88 -0.39
CA LYS A 96 5.66 11.20 1.04
C LYS A 96 6.05 12.63 1.38
N HIS A 97 7.12 13.13 0.80
CA HIS A 97 7.77 14.38 1.21
C HIS A 97 7.78 15.43 0.11
N GLY A 98 7.80 15.02 -1.16
CA GLY A 98 7.77 15.92 -2.31
C GLY A 98 6.38 16.47 -2.64
N ARG A 99 5.35 16.16 -1.86
CA ARG A 99 3.94 16.52 -2.11
C ARG A 99 3.44 16.16 -3.51
N ARG A 100 4.10 15.20 -4.18
CA ARG A 100 3.73 14.75 -5.53
C ARG A 100 2.53 13.79 -5.47
N ILE A 101 1.38 14.32 -5.04
CA ILE A 101 0.13 13.54 -4.91
C ILE A 101 -0.34 12.96 -6.24
N ALA A 102 0.04 13.58 -7.36
CA ALA A 102 -0.21 13.10 -8.72
C ALA A 102 0.40 11.71 -9.01
N LEU A 103 1.31 11.20 -8.15
CA LEU A 103 1.80 9.83 -8.22
C LEU A 103 0.76 8.79 -7.78
N ALA A 104 -0.26 9.18 -7.02
CA ALA A 104 -1.22 8.24 -6.46
C ALA A 104 -1.87 7.30 -7.50
N PRO A 105 -2.37 7.77 -8.67
CA PRO A 105 -2.97 6.89 -9.66
C PRO A 105 -1.98 5.83 -10.18
N MET A 106 -0.75 6.22 -10.52
CA MET A 106 0.27 5.29 -11.01
C MET A 106 0.63 4.23 -9.96
N LEU A 107 0.94 4.66 -8.72
CA LEU A 107 1.32 3.75 -7.64
C LEU A 107 0.17 2.81 -7.25
N ALA A 108 -1.07 3.32 -7.28
CA ALA A 108 -2.27 2.55 -7.01
C ALA A 108 -2.54 1.50 -8.09
N ARG A 109 -2.35 1.84 -9.39
CA ARG A 109 -2.47 0.86 -10.49
C ARG A 109 -1.51 -0.31 -10.29
N MET A 110 -0.26 -0.04 -9.92
CA MET A 110 0.73 -1.09 -9.67
C MET A 110 0.33 -2.00 -8.50
N ALA A 111 -0.19 -1.44 -7.41
CA ALA A 111 -0.69 -2.22 -6.28
C ALA A 111 -1.98 -2.98 -6.63
N ALA A 112 -2.92 -2.35 -7.32
CA ALA A 112 -4.18 -2.95 -7.73
C ALA A 112 -3.99 -4.12 -8.69
N ALA A 113 -3.01 -4.05 -9.60
CA ALA A 113 -2.69 -5.12 -10.55
C ALA A 113 -2.25 -6.43 -9.85
N ARG A 114 -1.79 -6.35 -8.60
CA ARG A 114 -1.37 -7.50 -7.79
C ARG A 114 -2.46 -8.03 -6.86
N LEU A 115 -3.60 -7.34 -6.76
CA LEU A 115 -4.75 -7.85 -6.01
C LEU A 115 -5.37 -9.04 -6.76
N PRO A 116 -5.79 -10.08 -6.05
CA PRO A 116 -6.60 -11.12 -6.64
C PRO A 116 -7.92 -10.55 -7.15
N GLU A 117 -8.67 -11.36 -7.86
CA GLU A 117 -10.04 -11.02 -8.20
C GLU A 117 -10.86 -10.82 -6.92
N LEU A 118 -11.59 -9.72 -6.86
CA LEU A 118 -12.38 -9.33 -5.69
C LEU A 118 -13.87 -9.61 -5.97
N ASP A 119 -14.29 -10.83 -5.69
CA ASP A 119 -15.69 -11.23 -5.87
C ASP A 119 -16.60 -10.56 -4.85
N GLY A 120 -17.67 -9.94 -5.33
CA GLY A 120 -18.66 -9.26 -4.50
C GLY A 120 -18.14 -7.99 -3.82
N GLU A 121 -18.73 -7.60 -2.68
CA GLU A 121 -18.43 -6.34 -2.01
C GLU A 121 -17.21 -6.47 -1.08
N TRP A 122 -16.25 -5.57 -1.28
CA TRP A 122 -15.09 -5.38 -0.40
C TRP A 122 -15.03 -3.92 0.08
N LEU A 123 -14.50 -3.72 1.26
CA LEU A 123 -14.18 -2.40 1.78
C LEU A 123 -12.70 -2.10 1.56
N VAL A 124 -12.39 -1.00 0.91
CA VAL A 124 -11.02 -0.51 0.80
C VAL A 124 -10.75 0.45 1.96
N VAL A 125 -9.81 0.08 2.83
CA VAL A 125 -9.53 0.76 4.09
C VAL A 125 -8.07 1.20 4.12
N PRO A 126 -7.76 2.50 4.25
CA PRO A 126 -6.38 2.94 4.39
C PRO A 126 -5.84 2.71 5.81
N VAL A 127 -4.54 2.44 5.90
CA VAL A 127 -3.81 2.50 7.16
C VAL A 127 -3.85 3.93 7.71
N PRO A 128 -4.22 4.13 9.00
CA PRO A 128 -4.42 5.45 9.55
C PRO A 128 -3.10 6.16 9.87
N LEU A 129 -3.01 7.41 9.46
CA LEU A 129 -1.94 8.30 9.87
C LEU A 129 -2.31 8.99 11.19
N HIS A 130 -1.34 9.22 12.08
CA HIS A 130 -1.60 10.00 13.28
C HIS A 130 -1.90 11.46 12.92
N ARG A 131 -2.92 12.09 13.58
CA ARG A 131 -3.39 13.45 13.24
C ARG A 131 -2.28 14.50 13.20
N TRP A 132 -1.27 14.45 14.06
CA TRP A 132 -0.11 15.33 13.98
C TRP A 132 0.68 15.17 12.68
N ARG A 133 0.89 13.93 12.22
CA ARG A 133 1.55 13.66 10.95
C ARG A 133 0.68 14.07 9.77
N LEU A 134 -0.64 13.89 9.89
CA LEU A 134 -1.61 14.34 8.88
C LEU A 134 -1.58 15.87 8.76
N TRP A 135 -1.61 16.59 9.89
CA TRP A 135 -1.53 18.04 9.90
C TRP A 135 -0.22 18.56 9.30
N ARG A 136 0.93 18.00 9.69
CA ARG A 136 2.25 18.38 9.16
C ARG A 136 2.41 18.05 7.67
N ARG A 137 1.85 16.94 7.19
CA ARG A 137 2.00 16.44 5.82
C ARG A 137 0.92 16.94 4.87
N GLY A 138 -0.26 17.28 5.40
CA GLY A 138 -1.43 17.74 4.66
C GLY A 138 -2.31 16.62 4.10
N PHE A 139 -1.80 15.38 4.00
CA PHE A 139 -2.54 14.24 3.44
C PHE A 139 -2.06 12.89 4.02
N ASN A 140 -2.90 11.87 3.85
CA ASN A 140 -2.56 10.48 4.14
C ASN A 140 -2.32 9.73 2.82
N GLN A 141 -1.10 9.27 2.61
CA GLN A 141 -0.68 8.54 1.41
C GLN A 141 -1.51 7.29 1.18
N SER A 142 -1.70 6.49 2.24
CA SER A 142 -2.49 5.27 2.17
C SER A 142 -3.94 5.56 1.80
N ALA A 143 -4.50 6.73 2.21
CA ALA A 143 -5.85 7.14 1.83
C ALA A 143 -5.95 7.55 0.35
N LEU A 144 -4.93 8.23 -0.20
CA LEU A 144 -4.88 8.54 -1.62
C LEU A 144 -4.82 7.27 -2.47
N LEU A 145 -3.91 6.33 -2.12
CA LEU A 145 -3.83 5.03 -2.79
C LEU A 145 -5.15 4.24 -2.66
N ALA A 146 -5.75 4.23 -1.47
CA ALA A 146 -7.02 3.54 -1.24
C ALA A 146 -8.16 4.08 -2.09
N LYS A 147 -8.23 5.40 -2.29
CA LYS A 147 -9.22 6.04 -3.17
C LYS A 147 -9.06 5.56 -4.61
N GLU A 148 -7.85 5.57 -5.13
CA GLU A 148 -7.56 5.13 -6.50
C GLU A 148 -7.83 3.62 -6.66
N ILE A 149 -7.39 2.77 -5.72
CA ILE A 149 -7.64 1.33 -5.75
C ILE A 149 -9.14 1.02 -5.70
N ALA A 150 -9.90 1.73 -4.85
CA ALA A 150 -11.35 1.58 -4.76
C ALA A 150 -12.03 1.88 -6.10
N GLY A 151 -11.64 2.98 -6.77
CA GLY A 151 -12.14 3.34 -8.10
C GLY A 151 -11.77 2.32 -9.17
N LEU A 152 -10.51 1.88 -9.21
CA LEU A 152 -10.00 0.91 -10.19
C LEU A 152 -10.66 -0.48 -10.08
N ARG A 153 -11.04 -0.88 -8.86
CA ARG A 153 -11.61 -2.20 -8.58
C ARG A 153 -13.12 -2.18 -8.35
N GLY A 154 -13.78 -1.02 -8.55
CA GLY A 154 -15.22 -0.85 -8.33
C GLY A 154 -15.66 -1.13 -6.89
N GLN A 155 -14.79 -0.91 -5.90
CA GLN A 155 -15.04 -1.24 -4.50
C GLN A 155 -15.30 0.00 -3.64
N ARG A 156 -15.93 -0.19 -2.48
CA ARG A 156 -16.30 0.91 -1.60
C ARG A 156 -15.13 1.36 -0.71
N LEU A 157 -14.80 2.65 -0.74
CA LEU A 157 -13.83 3.26 0.16
C LEU A 157 -14.42 3.55 1.53
N LEU A 158 -13.74 3.12 2.60
CA LEU A 158 -14.07 3.46 3.99
C LEU A 158 -12.84 4.10 4.67
N VAL A 159 -12.65 5.39 4.44
CA VAL A 159 -11.41 6.12 4.77
C VAL A 159 -11.15 6.24 6.27
N ASP A 160 -12.19 6.25 7.09
CA ASP A 160 -12.16 6.44 8.54
C ASP A 160 -12.48 5.18 9.36
N ALA A 161 -12.37 4.00 8.72
CA ALA A 161 -12.57 2.71 9.41
C ALA A 161 -11.59 2.50 10.57
N LEU A 162 -10.35 2.95 10.38
CA LEU A 162 -9.29 2.85 11.38
C LEU A 162 -8.88 4.23 11.89
N VAL A 163 -8.59 4.30 13.18
CA VAL A 163 -8.07 5.51 13.83
C VAL A 163 -6.76 5.20 14.56
N ARG A 164 -5.81 6.12 14.49
CA ARG A 164 -4.57 6.03 15.24
C ARG A 164 -4.69 6.85 16.52
N ARG A 165 -4.86 6.16 17.65
CA ARG A 165 -5.12 6.77 18.98
C ARG A 165 -3.86 7.33 19.65
N LYS A 166 -2.69 6.69 19.39
CA LYS A 166 -1.43 7.08 20.04
C LYS A 166 -0.44 7.63 19.00
N ALA A 167 0.21 8.74 19.33
CA ALA A 167 1.41 9.15 18.62
C ALA A 167 2.50 8.12 18.94
N THR A 168 3.01 7.47 17.91
CA THR A 168 4.17 6.60 18.06
C THR A 168 5.41 7.35 17.58
N PRO A 169 6.55 7.22 18.26
CA PRO A 169 7.81 7.82 17.80
C PRO A 169 8.14 7.32 16.39
N MET A 170 9.13 7.94 15.75
CA MET A 170 9.67 7.41 14.51
C MET A 170 10.19 6.00 14.78
N LEU A 171 9.60 5.01 14.08
CA LEU A 171 9.94 3.59 14.27
C LEU A 171 11.25 3.20 13.58
N GLY A 172 11.92 4.15 12.93
CA GLY A 172 13.25 3.97 12.35
C GLY A 172 14.26 3.55 13.42
N GLY A 173 15.13 2.58 13.11
CA GLY A 173 16.13 2.09 14.06
C GLY A 173 15.64 1.08 15.11
N LEU A 174 14.33 0.93 15.31
CA LEU A 174 13.80 -0.06 16.26
C LEU A 174 13.71 -1.45 15.64
N GLY A 175 14.07 -2.48 16.40
CA GLY A 175 13.84 -3.87 16.02
C GLY A 175 12.35 -4.25 15.94
N ARG A 176 12.03 -5.38 15.29
CA ARG A 176 10.64 -5.85 15.04
C ARG A 176 9.79 -5.92 16.33
N ALA A 177 10.34 -6.49 17.40
CA ALA A 177 9.63 -6.63 18.68
C ALA A 177 9.35 -5.26 19.34
N ALA A 178 10.30 -4.33 19.30
CA ALA A 178 10.14 -2.98 19.84
C ALA A 178 9.09 -2.18 19.06
N ARG A 179 9.05 -2.31 17.73
CA ARG A 179 8.01 -1.71 16.88
C ARG A 179 6.63 -2.28 17.20
N ALA A 180 6.52 -3.59 17.42
CA ALA A 180 5.26 -4.25 17.77
C ALA A 180 4.73 -3.75 19.12
N ARG A 181 5.61 -3.62 20.13
CA ARG A 181 5.25 -3.05 21.45
C ARG A 181 4.80 -1.58 21.34
N ALA A 182 5.55 -0.75 20.61
CA ALA A 182 5.21 0.66 20.43
C ALA A 182 3.85 0.87 19.74
N LEU A 183 3.44 -0.08 18.89
CA LEU A 183 2.17 -0.04 18.16
C LEU A 183 1.02 -0.76 18.89
N SER A 184 1.29 -1.39 20.04
CA SER A 184 0.25 -2.06 20.81
C SER A 184 -0.82 -1.06 21.27
N GLY A 185 -2.09 -1.31 20.87
CA GLY A 185 -3.22 -0.43 21.14
C GLY A 185 -3.16 0.96 20.47
N ALA A 186 -2.19 1.19 19.56
CA ALA A 186 -2.08 2.47 18.86
C ALA A 186 -3.10 2.63 17.72
N ILE A 187 -3.58 1.54 17.16
CA ILE A 187 -4.58 1.51 16.08
C ILE A 187 -5.82 0.78 16.56
N ALA A 188 -6.99 1.34 16.29
CA ALA A 188 -8.29 0.76 16.62
C ALA A 188 -9.28 1.03 15.48
N VAL A 189 -10.34 0.22 15.41
CA VAL A 189 -11.50 0.52 14.57
C VAL A 189 -12.22 1.73 15.15
N ASN A 190 -12.65 2.63 14.28
CA ASN A 190 -13.50 3.76 14.64
C ASN A 190 -14.84 3.22 15.20
N PRO A 191 -15.27 3.60 16.42
CA PRO A 191 -16.52 3.10 17.01
C PRO A 191 -17.74 3.29 16.09
N ARG A 192 -17.77 4.36 15.31
CA ARG A 192 -18.85 4.64 14.35
C ARG A 192 -18.87 3.71 13.14
N ARG A 193 -17.80 2.93 12.93
CA ARG A 193 -17.61 2.06 11.76
C ARG A 193 -17.60 0.56 12.09
N VAL A 194 -17.74 0.21 13.36
CA VAL A 194 -17.70 -1.19 13.82
C VAL A 194 -18.72 -2.06 13.10
N ALA A 195 -19.95 -1.57 12.94
CA ALA A 195 -21.01 -2.31 12.25
C ALA A 195 -20.69 -2.58 10.77
N GLN A 196 -19.97 -1.65 10.10
CA GLN A 196 -19.56 -1.80 8.69
C GLN A 196 -18.35 -2.73 8.54
N VAL A 197 -17.53 -2.87 9.58
CA VAL A 197 -16.32 -3.72 9.58
C VAL A 197 -16.67 -5.18 9.92
N ARG A 198 -17.72 -5.38 10.74
CA ARG A 198 -18.13 -6.73 11.16
C ARG A 198 -18.62 -7.54 9.95
N GLY A 199 -18.05 -8.73 9.75
CA GLY A 199 -18.34 -9.62 8.63
C GLY A 199 -17.79 -9.12 7.27
N ALA A 200 -17.14 -7.94 7.22
CA ALA A 200 -16.68 -7.38 5.96
C ALA A 200 -15.39 -8.04 5.45
N ARG A 201 -15.28 -8.13 4.13
CA ARG A 201 -14.03 -8.41 3.42
C ARG A 201 -13.32 -7.09 3.14
N ILE A 202 -12.04 -7.00 3.47
CA ILE A 202 -11.32 -5.72 3.51
C ILE A 202 -10.02 -5.80 2.71
N VAL A 203 -9.80 -4.80 1.85
CA VAL A 203 -8.48 -4.47 1.29
C VAL A 203 -7.88 -3.36 2.14
N LEU A 204 -6.92 -3.71 2.98
CA LEU A 204 -6.16 -2.75 3.80
C LEU A 204 -5.03 -2.17 2.96
N VAL A 205 -5.01 -0.85 2.76
CA VAL A 205 -4.04 -0.18 1.89
C VAL A 205 -2.99 0.57 2.70
N ASP A 206 -1.71 0.31 2.39
CA ASP A 206 -0.56 1.07 2.88
C ASP A 206 0.31 1.54 1.71
N ASP A 207 1.21 2.49 1.91
CA ASP A 207 2.15 2.90 0.87
C ASP A 207 3.37 1.96 0.80
N VAL A 208 3.97 1.63 1.94
CA VAL A 208 5.14 0.74 2.04
C VAL A 208 5.02 -0.19 3.24
N ILE A 209 5.11 -1.47 3.00
CA ILE A 209 5.27 -2.45 4.07
C ILE A 209 6.77 -2.67 4.31
N THR A 210 7.24 -2.23 5.46
CA THR A 210 8.62 -2.49 5.93
C THR A 210 8.64 -3.72 6.83
N SER A 211 8.71 -3.56 8.15
CA SER A 211 8.60 -4.68 9.11
C SER A 211 7.18 -5.22 9.28
N GLY A 212 6.17 -4.64 8.62
CA GLY A 212 4.78 -5.03 8.74
C GLY A 212 4.10 -4.62 10.07
N ALA A 213 4.81 -4.03 11.03
CA ALA A 213 4.27 -3.78 12.36
C ALA A 213 2.99 -2.90 12.38
N THR A 214 2.92 -1.86 11.52
CA THR A 214 1.72 -1.02 11.39
C THR A 214 0.58 -1.78 10.73
N THR A 215 0.89 -2.51 9.66
CA THR A 215 -0.04 -3.40 8.95
C THR A 215 -0.61 -4.44 9.89
N ASP A 216 0.24 -5.14 10.65
CA ASP A 216 -0.19 -6.15 11.63
C ASP A 216 -1.07 -5.56 12.73
N ALA A 217 -0.77 -4.35 13.22
CA ALA A 217 -1.61 -3.66 14.21
C ALA A 217 -2.98 -3.30 13.62
N SER A 218 -3.04 -2.87 12.37
CA SER A 218 -4.27 -2.56 11.63
C SER A 218 -5.10 -3.82 11.40
N VAL A 219 -4.48 -4.89 10.90
CA VAL A 219 -5.14 -6.20 10.69
C VAL A 219 -5.71 -6.74 12.00
N ARG A 220 -4.93 -6.70 13.10
CA ARG A 220 -5.43 -7.10 14.42
C ARG A 220 -6.63 -6.29 14.87
N ALA A 221 -6.65 -4.98 14.61
CA ALA A 221 -7.79 -4.14 14.97
C ALA A 221 -9.05 -4.53 14.17
N LEU A 222 -8.91 -4.74 12.86
CA LEU A 222 -10.00 -5.16 11.97
C LEU A 222 -10.54 -6.54 12.34
N ARG A 223 -9.65 -7.52 12.57
CA ARG A 223 -10.05 -8.88 12.97
C ARG A 223 -10.76 -8.91 14.33
N ARG A 224 -10.31 -8.11 15.31
CA ARG A 224 -11.00 -7.99 16.61
C ARG A 224 -12.39 -7.36 16.48
N ALA A 225 -12.61 -6.52 15.47
CA ALA A 225 -13.91 -5.94 15.17
C ALA A 225 -14.81 -6.87 14.34
N GLY A 226 -14.33 -8.07 14.01
CA GLY A 226 -15.08 -9.09 13.30
C GLY A 226 -14.96 -9.05 11.77
N ALA A 227 -13.91 -8.44 11.21
CA ALA A 227 -13.65 -8.53 9.77
C ALA A 227 -13.45 -9.99 9.35
N GLU A 228 -14.15 -10.43 8.30
CA GLU A 228 -14.13 -11.80 7.77
C GLU A 228 -12.81 -12.09 7.06
N ARG A 229 -12.37 -11.18 6.17
CA ARG A 229 -11.16 -11.34 5.36
C ARG A 229 -10.40 -10.03 5.26
N VAL A 230 -9.07 -10.07 5.33
CA VAL A 230 -8.23 -8.87 5.22
C VAL A 230 -7.04 -9.14 4.31
N ILE A 231 -7.08 -8.65 3.09
CA ILE A 231 -5.94 -8.62 2.16
C ILE A 231 -5.23 -7.28 2.30
N VAL A 232 -3.91 -7.26 2.24
CA VAL A 232 -3.14 -6.02 2.31
C VAL A 232 -2.63 -5.65 0.93
N ALA A 233 -2.86 -4.41 0.50
CA ALA A 233 -2.30 -3.84 -0.73
C ALA A 233 -1.29 -2.75 -0.39
N CYS A 234 -0.15 -2.72 -1.09
CA CYS A 234 0.84 -1.65 -0.96
C CYS A 234 1.56 -1.39 -2.27
N PHE A 235 2.11 -0.18 -2.43
CA PHE A 235 2.96 0.10 -3.58
C PHE A 235 4.28 -0.68 -3.49
N ALA A 236 4.98 -0.61 -2.36
CA ALA A 236 6.27 -1.27 -2.22
C ALA A 236 6.37 -2.11 -0.93
N ARG A 237 7.10 -3.22 -1.03
CA ARG A 237 7.35 -4.10 0.10
C ARG A 237 8.84 -4.34 0.30
N VAL A 238 9.31 -4.11 1.51
CA VAL A 238 10.66 -4.52 1.93
C VAL A 238 10.63 -6.03 2.24
N LEU A 239 11.48 -6.78 1.57
CA LEU A 239 11.80 -8.15 1.96
C LEU A 239 13.02 -8.09 2.87
N ASP A 240 12.92 -8.65 4.07
CA ASP A 240 14.11 -8.85 4.88
C ASP A 240 15.11 -9.64 4.03
N LYS A 241 16.33 -9.15 3.92
CA LYS A 241 17.46 -9.92 3.40
C LYS A 241 17.70 -11.07 4.39
N ALA A 242 16.91 -12.11 4.27
CA ALA A 242 17.16 -13.36 4.93
C ALA A 242 17.82 -14.26 3.89
N LEU A 243 19.15 -14.34 4.03
CA LEU A 243 20.05 -15.38 3.53
C LEU A 243 20.16 -15.53 2.03
#